data_cb827e0de0e0a8721798e423b7c0c31f
#
_entry.id   cb827e0de0e0a8721798e423b7c0c31f
#
_cell.length_a   1.000
_cell.length_b   1.000
_cell.length_c   1.000
_cell.angle_alpha   90.00
_cell.angle_beta   90.00
_cell.angle_gamma   90.00
#
_symmetry.space_group_name_H-M   'P 1'
#
loop_
_entity.id
_entity.type
_entity.pdbx_description
1 polymer ?
#
loop_
_entity_poly.entity_id
_entity_poly.type
_entity_poly.pdbx_seq_one_letter_code
_entity_poly.pdbx_strand_id
1 'polypeptide(L)' 'HGIALSNGVGVIDSDYRGEIGVGLVNLSGTPYTVAPGDRIAQLAVVPVVRAALTPVEELDETARGAGGFGSTGK' A
#
# COMPACT_ATOMS: atom_id res chain seq x y z
N HIS A 1 -3.97 11.76 -18.41
CA HIS A 1 -3.25 13.03 -18.20
C HIS A 1 -1.83 12.83 -17.67
N GLY A 2 -1.44 11.61 -17.33
CA GLY A 2 -0.15 11.38 -16.73
C GLY A 2 -0.07 11.67 -15.25
N ILE A 3 -1.19 11.86 -14.58
CA ILE A 3 -1.24 12.06 -13.14
C ILE A 3 -1.45 10.69 -12.46
N ALA A 4 -0.65 10.41 -11.46
CA ALA A 4 -0.71 9.15 -10.73
C ALA A 4 -0.47 9.40 -9.26
N LEU A 5 -0.83 8.41 -8.43
CA LEU A 5 -0.46 8.45 -7.01
C LEU A 5 1.05 8.27 -6.88
N SER A 6 1.68 9.10 -6.05
CA SER A 6 3.14 9.06 -5.89
C SER A 6 3.61 7.75 -5.27
N ASN A 7 2.77 7.11 -4.47
CA ASN A 7 3.08 5.82 -3.85
C ASN A 7 2.39 4.63 -4.54
N GLY A 8 1.66 4.86 -5.64
CA GLY A 8 0.92 3.83 -6.33
C GLY A 8 -0.27 3.33 -5.51
N VAL A 9 0.01 2.49 -4.53
CA VAL A 9 -0.98 2.00 -3.58
C VAL A 9 -0.49 2.33 -2.17
N GLY A 10 -1.36 2.92 -1.37
CA GLY A 10 -1.08 3.20 0.02
C GLY A 10 -2.00 2.44 0.95
N VAL A 11 -1.54 2.19 2.15
CA VAL A 11 -2.33 1.52 3.18
C VAL A 11 -2.54 2.50 4.33
N ILE A 12 -3.78 2.56 4.80
CA ILE A 12 -4.16 3.37 5.96
C ILE A 12 -4.56 2.41 7.06
N ASP A 13 -3.91 2.55 8.21
CA ASP A 13 -4.17 1.68 9.35
C ASP A 13 -5.58 1.89 9.88
N SER A 14 -6.17 0.81 10.41
CA SER A 14 -7.54 0.86 10.91
C SER A 14 -7.71 1.80 12.10
N ASP A 15 -6.65 2.06 12.84
CA ASP A 15 -6.68 2.96 14.00
C ASP A 15 -6.22 4.38 13.68
N TYR A 16 -5.94 4.67 12.43
CA TYR A 16 -5.53 6.01 12.04
C TYR A 16 -6.71 6.97 12.15
N ARG A 17 -6.48 8.12 12.76
CA ARG A 17 -7.52 9.14 12.97
C ARG A 17 -7.13 10.49 12.39
N GLY A 18 -6.03 10.57 11.69
CA GLY A 18 -5.58 11.80 11.08
C GLY A 18 -6.24 12.08 9.74
N GLU A 19 -5.86 13.17 9.14
CA GLU A 19 -6.31 13.52 7.80
C GLU A 19 -5.70 12.60 6.76
N ILE A 20 -6.50 12.20 5.79
CA ILE A 20 -6.02 11.40 4.67
C ILE A 20 -5.55 12.34 3.58
N GLY A 21 -4.27 12.27 3.29
CA GLY A 21 -3.68 13.04 2.22
C GLY A 21 -3.38 12.18 1.00
N VAL A 22 -3.52 12.75 -0.17
CA VAL A 22 -3.23 12.09 -1.43
C VAL A 22 -2.03 12.76 -2.07
N GLY A 23 -0.95 12.02 -2.21
CA GLY A 23 0.24 12.51 -2.92
C GLY A 23 0.14 12.16 -4.39
N LEU A 24 0.31 13.15 -5.24
CA LEU A 24 0.22 12.97 -6.68
C LEU A 24 1.57 13.26 -7.34
N VAL A 25 1.80 12.63 -8.45
CA VAL A 25 2.94 12.90 -9.31
C VAL A 25 2.44 13.13 -10.73
N ASN A 26 3.01 14.10 -11.41
CA ASN A 26 2.72 14.38 -12.80
C ASN A 26 3.85 13.84 -13.67
N LEU A 27 3.55 12.75 -14.36
CA LEU A 27 4.53 12.10 -15.24
C LEU A 27 4.49 12.63 -16.67
N SER A 28 3.59 13.55 -16.96
CA SER A 28 3.53 14.20 -18.26
C SER A 28 4.48 15.40 -18.31
N GLY A 29 4.74 15.91 -19.47
CA GLY A 29 5.50 17.15 -19.61
C GLY A 29 4.66 18.40 -19.52
N THR A 30 3.38 18.29 -19.21
CA THR A 30 2.42 19.39 -19.25
C THR A 30 1.86 19.65 -17.86
N PRO A 31 1.81 20.90 -17.40
CA PRO A 31 1.18 21.21 -16.13
C PRO A 31 -0.28 20.78 -16.11
N TYR A 32 -0.74 20.32 -14.93
CA TYR A 32 -2.12 19.93 -14.73
C TYR A 32 -2.64 20.55 -13.44
N THR A 33 -3.79 21.18 -13.51
CA THR A 33 -4.42 21.80 -12.35
C THR A 33 -5.52 20.91 -11.81
N VAL A 34 -5.39 20.53 -10.54
CA VAL A 34 -6.45 19.79 -9.85
C VAL A 34 -7.45 20.79 -9.31
N ALA A 35 -8.70 20.58 -9.66
CA ALA A 35 -9.81 21.44 -9.23
C ALA A 35 -10.65 20.72 -8.18
N PRO A 36 -11.37 21.47 -7.33
CA PRO A 36 -12.30 20.85 -6.40
C PRO A 36 -13.31 19.97 -7.12
N GLY A 37 -13.53 18.75 -6.57
CA GLY A 37 -14.42 17.78 -7.17
C GLY A 37 -13.78 16.83 -8.17
N ASP A 38 -12.53 17.04 -8.52
CA ASP A 38 -11.83 16.14 -9.44
C ASP A 38 -11.60 14.78 -8.80
N ARG A 39 -11.72 13.75 -9.60
CA ARG A 39 -11.41 12.38 -9.18
C ARG A 39 -9.92 12.16 -9.34
N ILE A 40 -9.21 12.07 -8.21
CA ILE A 40 -7.75 11.96 -8.20
C ILE A 40 -7.26 10.63 -7.64
N ALA A 41 -8.11 9.91 -6.93
CA ALA A 41 -7.75 8.66 -6.27
C ALA A 41 -9.02 7.89 -5.93
N GLN A 42 -8.83 6.67 -5.51
CA GLN A 42 -9.91 5.81 -5.05
C GLN A 42 -9.54 5.21 -3.71
N LEU A 43 -10.49 5.22 -2.79
CA LEU A 43 -10.34 4.60 -1.48
C LEU A 43 -11.16 3.33 -1.44
N ALA A 44 -10.54 2.25 -0.96
CA ALA A 44 -11.24 0.99 -0.72
C ALA A 44 -11.09 0.59 0.74
N VAL A 45 -12.18 0.12 1.33
CA VAL A 45 -12.16 -0.40 2.69
C VAL A 45 -12.28 -1.92 2.59
N VAL A 46 -11.31 -2.61 3.16
CA VAL A 46 -11.26 -4.06 3.08
C VAL A 46 -11.13 -4.66 4.48
N PRO A 47 -11.72 -5.83 4.73
CA PRO A 47 -11.51 -6.52 6.00
C PRO A 47 -10.08 -7.06 6.05
N VAL A 48 -9.52 -7.08 7.25
CA VAL A 48 -8.18 -7.62 7.47
C VAL A 48 -8.23 -8.61 8.62
N VAL A 49 -7.36 -9.60 8.53
CA VAL A 49 -7.19 -10.60 9.58
C VAL A 49 -5.98 -10.20 10.41
N ARG A 50 -6.14 -10.26 11.74
CA ARG A 50 -5.03 -10.04 12.66
C ARG A 50 -4.37 -11.36 12.95
N ALA A 51 -3.05 -11.41 12.77
CA ALA A 51 -2.26 -12.56 13.12
C ALA A 51 -1.84 -12.46 14.58
N ALA A 52 -1.95 -13.59 15.29
CA ALA A 52 -1.38 -13.71 16.62
C ALA A 52 -0.01 -14.38 16.47
N LEU A 53 1.01 -13.71 16.98
CA LEU A 53 2.37 -14.23 16.90
C LEU A 53 2.65 -15.09 18.12
N THR A 54 3.07 -16.33 17.87
CA THR A 54 3.41 -17.28 18.92
C THR A 54 4.89 -17.61 18.82
N PRO A 55 5.69 -17.29 19.83
CA PRO A 55 7.09 -17.68 19.82
C PRO A 55 7.22 -19.19 19.85
N VAL A 56 8.10 -19.73 19.02
CA VAL A 56 8.39 -21.17 18.99
C VAL A 56 9.91 -21.35 18.93
N GLU A 57 10.36 -22.50 19.40
CA GLU A 57 11.78 -22.82 19.36
C GLU A 57 12.21 -23.26 17.97
N GLU A 58 11.30 -23.82 17.22
CA GLU A 58 11.58 -24.41 15.93
C GLU A 58 10.39 -24.17 15.00
N LEU A 59 10.69 -23.81 13.75
CA LEU A 59 9.67 -23.56 12.75
C LEU A 59 9.31 -24.85 12.03
N ASP A 60 8.03 -24.97 11.68
CA ASP A 60 7.59 -26.07 10.82
C ASP A 60 8.19 -25.90 9.42
N GLU A 61 8.44 -27.03 8.78
CA GLU A 61 8.88 -27.03 7.39
C GLU A 61 7.73 -26.65 6.47
N THR A 62 8.06 -25.81 5.50
CA THR A 62 7.14 -25.41 4.44
C THR A 62 7.89 -25.40 3.12
N ALA A 63 7.15 -25.32 2.03
CA ALA A 63 7.77 -25.24 0.69
C ALA A 63 8.65 -24.01 0.55
N ARG A 64 8.39 -22.96 1.31
CA ARG A 64 9.17 -21.74 1.28
C ARG A 64 10.32 -21.76 2.30
N GLY A 65 10.17 -22.54 3.37
CA GLY A 65 11.14 -22.58 4.45
C GLY A 65 11.33 -21.22 5.10
N ALA A 66 12.57 -20.81 5.29
CA ALA A 66 12.92 -19.54 5.90
C ALA A 66 12.94 -18.39 4.89
N GLY A 67 12.44 -18.61 3.70
CA GLY A 67 12.43 -17.58 2.66
C GLY A 67 11.65 -16.33 3.06
N GLY A 68 12.21 -15.20 2.80
CA GLY A 68 11.62 -13.91 3.13
C GLY A 68 11.62 -12.97 1.94
N PHE A 69 11.90 -11.72 2.20
CA PHE A 69 11.89 -10.70 1.16
C PHE A 69 12.80 -11.06 -0.01
N GLY A 70 12.25 -11.07 -1.20
CA GLY A 70 13.00 -11.32 -2.40
C GLY A 70 13.41 -12.76 -2.61
N SER A 71 13.02 -13.69 -1.74
CA SER A 71 13.44 -15.09 -1.85
C SER A 71 12.86 -15.79 -3.06
N THR A 72 11.71 -15.36 -3.53
CA THR A 72 11.00 -16.01 -4.62
C THR A 72 11.16 -15.30 -5.95
N GLY A 73 11.54 -14.04 -5.95
CA GLY A 73 11.55 -13.23 -7.16
C GLY A 73 12.89 -12.62 -7.47
N LYS A 74 13.86 -12.89 -6.71
CA LYS A 74 15.12 -12.17 -6.85
C LYS A 74 16.28 -13.12 -6.91
#